data_ef39be8d7bd55efbd44e63260ff531e4
#
_entry.id   ef39be8d7bd55efbd44e63260ff531e4
#
_cell.length_a   1.000
_cell.length_b   1.000
_cell.length_c   1.000
_cell.angle_alpha   90.00
_cell.angle_beta   90.00
_cell.angle_gamma   90.00
#
_symmetry.space_group_name_H-M   'P 1'
#
loop_
_entity.id
_entity.type
_entity.pdbx_description
1 polymer ?
#
loop_
_entity_poly.entity_id
_entity_poly.type
_entity_poly.pdbx_seq_one_letter_code
_entity_poly.pdbx_strand_id
1 'polypeptide(L)' 'MKYSDGQDVRLGDRVSLGQDSEGVVVCSIDTGEYSGAYPETQWSYLKTGVMINFPSYGLIHYTEPELDLRLIARAK' A
#
# COMPACT_ATOMS: atom_id res chain seq x y z
N MET A 1 4.91 -1.05 -7.17
CA MET A 1 5.26 0.33 -6.77
C MET A 1 6.38 0.29 -5.75
N LYS A 2 7.22 1.30 -5.72
CA LYS A 2 8.32 1.40 -4.76
C LYS A 2 8.15 2.64 -3.90
N TYR A 3 8.68 2.56 -2.67
CA TYR A 3 8.80 3.75 -1.83
C TYR A 3 9.90 4.67 -2.39
N SER A 4 9.97 5.89 -1.88
CA SER A 4 10.95 6.87 -2.35
C SER A 4 12.40 6.42 -2.12
N ASP A 5 12.63 5.49 -1.18
CA ASP A 5 13.98 4.96 -0.90
C ASP A 5 14.32 3.73 -1.76
N GLY A 6 13.45 3.34 -2.67
CA GLY A 6 13.69 2.25 -3.61
C GLY A 6 13.21 0.88 -3.17
N GLN A 7 12.70 0.73 -1.96
CA GLN A 7 12.15 -0.56 -1.51
C GLN A 7 10.79 -0.82 -2.14
N ASP A 8 10.49 -2.07 -2.47
CA ASP A 8 9.18 -2.44 -3.01
C ASP A 8 8.10 -2.34 -1.95
N VAL A 9 6.93 -1.85 -2.35
CA VAL A 9 5.75 -1.84 -1.49
C VAL A 9 5.16 -3.25 -1.48
N ARG A 10 5.00 -3.83 -0.30
CA ARG A 10 4.52 -5.20 -0.14
C ARG A 10 3.29 -5.24 0.76
N LEU A 11 2.49 -6.29 0.57
CA LEU A 11 1.29 -6.50 1.39
C LEU A 11 1.65 -6.54 2.87
N GLY A 12 0.87 -5.83 3.68
CA GLY A 12 1.05 -5.81 5.12
C GLY A 12 2.06 -4.80 5.64
N ASP A 13 2.76 -4.09 4.74
CA ASP A 13 3.68 -3.05 5.16
C ASP A 13 2.95 -2.00 5.99
N ARG A 14 3.60 -1.57 7.08
CA ARG A 14 3.14 -0.43 7.88
C ARG A 14 3.82 0.82 7.34
N VAL A 15 3.03 1.84 7.04
CA VAL A 15 3.53 3.04 6.37
C VAL A 15 3.00 4.30 7.04
N SER A 16 3.69 5.41 6.79
CA SER A 16 3.21 6.72 7.22
C SER A 16 3.01 7.61 6.00
N LEU A 17 2.02 8.49 6.10
CA LEU A 17 1.78 9.53 5.11
C LEU A 17 1.54 10.83 5.86
N GLY A 18 2.48 11.75 5.76
CA GLY A 18 2.41 12.97 6.56
C GLY A 18 2.41 12.65 8.04
N GLN A 19 1.36 13.02 8.75
CA GLN A 19 1.26 12.78 10.19
C GLN A 19 0.55 11.48 10.55
N ASP A 20 -0.03 10.78 9.56
CA ASP A 20 -0.67 9.49 9.81
C ASP A 20 0.37 8.39 9.69
N SER A 21 0.71 7.74 10.80
CA SER A 21 1.71 6.69 10.85
C SER A 21 1.11 5.29 10.98
N GLU A 22 -0.19 5.14 10.74
CA GLU A 22 -0.88 3.86 10.92
C GLU A 22 -1.45 3.29 9.63
N GLY A 23 -0.88 3.68 8.49
CA GLY A 23 -1.28 3.11 7.22
C GLY A 23 -0.84 1.66 7.09
N VAL A 24 -1.64 0.85 6.40
CA VAL A 24 -1.33 -0.55 6.14
C VAL A 24 -1.60 -0.83 4.66
N VAL A 25 -0.64 -1.45 4.00
CA VAL A 25 -0.82 -1.89 2.61
C VAL A 25 -1.77 -3.10 2.63
N VAL A 26 -2.96 -2.93 2.09
CA VAL A 26 -4.00 -3.97 2.14
C VAL A 26 -4.05 -4.81 0.88
N CYS A 27 -3.49 -4.34 -0.22
CA CYS A 27 -3.19 -5.18 -1.37
C CYS A 27 -2.13 -4.51 -2.24
N SER A 28 -1.39 -5.34 -2.99
CA SER A 28 -0.40 -4.85 -3.94
C SER A 28 -0.69 -5.52 -5.28
N ILE A 29 -1.27 -4.77 -6.20
CA ILE A 29 -1.62 -5.27 -7.51
C ILE A 29 -0.34 -5.54 -8.31
N ASP A 30 0.67 -4.67 -8.14
CA ASP A 30 1.96 -4.81 -8.82
C ASP A 30 2.66 -6.12 -8.51
N THR A 31 2.55 -6.63 -7.29
CA THR A 31 3.22 -7.86 -6.87
C THR A 31 2.28 -9.05 -6.81
N GLY A 32 0.98 -8.84 -7.11
CA GLY A 32 -0.01 -9.90 -7.05
C GLY A 32 -0.35 -10.33 -5.64
N GLU A 33 -0.18 -9.46 -4.65
CA GLU A 33 -0.43 -9.77 -3.25
C GLU A 33 -1.77 -9.17 -2.83
N TYR A 34 -2.67 -10.01 -2.34
CA TYR A 34 -4.01 -9.59 -1.94
C TYR A 34 -4.34 -10.14 -0.56
N SER A 35 -5.15 -9.39 0.20
CA SER A 35 -5.61 -9.86 1.51
C SER A 35 -7.04 -10.36 1.40
N GLY A 36 -7.51 -11.05 2.44
CA GLY A 36 -8.85 -11.61 2.45
C GLY A 36 -9.95 -10.57 2.28
N ALA A 37 -9.75 -9.37 2.86
CA ALA A 37 -10.72 -8.29 2.74
C ALA A 37 -10.59 -7.53 1.41
N TYR A 38 -9.48 -7.72 0.68
CA TYR A 38 -9.19 -7.02 -0.57
C TYR A 38 -8.71 -8.04 -1.60
N PRO A 39 -9.62 -8.92 -2.09
CA PRO A 39 -9.22 -10.02 -2.96
C PRO A 39 -8.95 -9.58 -4.38
N GLU A 40 -8.19 -10.40 -5.09
CA GLU A 40 -7.84 -10.16 -6.48
C GLU A 40 -9.08 -9.99 -7.35
N THR A 41 -10.09 -10.80 -7.13
CA THR A 41 -11.32 -10.76 -7.94
C THR A 41 -12.01 -9.41 -7.87
N GLN A 42 -11.78 -8.65 -6.80
CA GLN A 42 -12.43 -7.36 -6.60
C GLN A 42 -11.54 -6.20 -7.03
N TRP A 43 -10.22 -6.35 -6.90
CA TRP A 43 -9.30 -5.21 -7.03
C TRP A 43 -8.35 -5.30 -8.22
N SER A 44 -8.24 -6.46 -8.87
CA SER A 44 -7.30 -6.60 -10.00
C SER A 44 -7.66 -5.72 -11.19
N TYR A 45 -8.88 -5.20 -11.26
CA TYR A 45 -9.27 -4.31 -12.36
C TYR A 45 -8.42 -3.02 -12.38
N LEU A 46 -7.81 -2.66 -11.28
CA LEU A 46 -6.93 -1.49 -11.20
C LEU A 46 -5.63 -1.69 -11.97
N LYS A 47 -5.22 -2.94 -12.18
CA LYS A 47 -4.10 -3.40 -13.01
C LYS A 47 -2.72 -3.08 -12.47
N THR A 48 -2.52 -1.94 -11.82
CA THR A 48 -1.21 -1.56 -11.28
C THR A 48 -1.39 -0.85 -9.95
N GLY A 49 -0.29 -0.78 -9.19
CA GLY A 49 -0.24 0.00 -7.97
C GLY A 49 -0.51 -0.80 -6.73
N VAL A 50 -0.82 -0.09 -5.67
CA VAL A 50 -1.11 -0.67 -4.35
C VAL A 50 -2.28 0.06 -3.73
N MET A 51 -2.95 -0.61 -2.80
CA MET A 51 -3.99 0.00 -1.99
C MET A 51 -3.51 0.07 -0.56
N ILE A 52 -3.64 1.25 0.05
CA ILE A 52 -3.21 1.48 1.42
C ILE A 52 -4.38 2.07 2.19
N ASN A 53 -4.64 1.53 3.37
CA ASN A 53 -5.70 2.03 4.24
C ASN A 53 -5.08 2.85 5.37
N PHE A 54 -5.48 4.11 5.46
CA PHE A 54 -5.03 5.02 6.51
C PHE A 54 -6.21 5.37 7.42
N PRO A 55 -6.06 5.25 8.73
CA PRO A 55 -7.16 5.63 9.64
C PRO A 55 -7.65 7.06 9.44
N SER A 56 -6.74 7.99 9.12
CA SER A 56 -7.11 9.40 8.94
C SER A 56 -7.62 9.74 7.55
N TYR A 57 -7.15 9.03 6.52
CA TYR A 57 -7.45 9.38 5.13
C TYR A 57 -8.34 8.36 4.42
N GLY A 58 -8.48 7.17 4.99
CA GLY A 58 -9.23 6.09 4.35
C GLY A 58 -8.39 5.31 3.36
N LEU A 59 -9.05 4.66 2.43
CA LEU A 59 -8.40 3.78 1.46
C LEU A 59 -7.93 4.60 0.27
N ILE A 60 -6.64 4.51 -0.06
CA ILE A 60 -6.03 5.25 -1.15
C ILE A 60 -5.34 4.29 -2.11
N HIS A 61 -5.54 4.50 -3.41
CA HIS A 61 -4.87 3.76 -4.47
C HIS A 61 -3.67 4.57 -4.97
N TYR A 62 -2.49 3.98 -4.90
CA TYR A 62 -1.26 4.61 -5.40
C TYR A 62 -0.73 3.84 -6.59
N THR A 63 -0.31 4.56 -7.63
CA THR A 63 0.38 3.97 -8.77
C THR A 63 1.82 4.46 -8.88
N GLU A 64 2.15 5.54 -8.17
CA GLU A 64 3.48 6.14 -8.17
C GLU A 64 3.90 6.47 -6.75
N PRO A 65 5.22 6.48 -6.46
CA PRO A 65 5.69 6.82 -5.12
C PRO A 65 5.36 8.26 -4.74
N GLU A 66 4.99 8.44 -3.47
CA GLU A 66 4.80 9.74 -2.86
C GLU A 66 6.00 10.02 -1.97
N LEU A 67 6.53 11.25 -2.02
CA LEU A 67 7.68 11.61 -1.18
C LEU A 67 7.35 11.49 0.30
N ASP A 68 6.11 11.78 0.67
CA ASP A 68 5.67 11.73 2.07
C ASP A 68 5.27 10.33 2.53
N LEU A 69 5.21 9.35 1.62
CA LEU A 69 4.86 7.98 1.95
C LEU A 69 6.12 7.23 2.36
N ARG A 70 6.18 6.79 3.59
CA ARG A 70 7.38 6.14 4.14
C ARG A 70 7.05 4.80 4.74
N LEU A 71 7.95 3.84 4.52
CA LEU A 71 7.84 2.52 5.13
C LEU A 71 8.27 2.61 6.60
N ILE A 72 7.42 2.11 7.50
CA ILE A 72 7.74 2.04 8.93
C ILE A 72 8.22 0.66 9.29
N ALA A 73 7.49 -0.37 8.87
CA ALA A 73 7.80 -1.75 9.21
C ALA A 73 7.21 -2.69 8.19
N ARG A 74 7.86 -3.82 7.98
CA ARG A 74 7.38 -4.88 7.12
C ARG A 74 6.48 -5.84 7.89
N ALA A 75 5.52 -6.43 7.19
CA ALA A 75 4.83 -7.58 7.71
C ALA A 75 5.80 -8.75 7.73
N LYS A 76 5.54 -9.68 8.58
CA LYS A 76 6.38 -10.87 8.68
C LYS A 76 6.23 -11.78 7.50
#